data_c44e7a862054e5ca5d9f7428bb446de6
#
_entry.id   c44e7a862054e5ca5d9f7428bb446de6
#
_cell.length_a   1.000
_cell.length_b   1.000
_cell.length_c   1.000
_cell.angle_alpha   90.00
_cell.angle_beta   90.00
_cell.angle_gamma   90.00
#
_symmetry.space_group_name_H-M   'P 1'
#
loop_
_entity.id
_entity.type
_entity.pdbx_description
1 polymer ?
#
loop_
_entity_poly.entity_id
_entity_poly.type
_entity_poly.pdbx_seq_one_letter_code
_entity_poly.pdbx_strand_id
1 'polypeptide(L)'
;MPTTQMLSIQPFQNSHRTRCFDIFAELDGWFGSEELNNEYAEQLCEANSLVGLIDNNVEGVISLLYHYDTTAEIYSMAVSLAHHHQGIGTQLLTAAEALAKRRHCSFLHVKTLGDTLPHPGYQNTRAFYESYGFRKLFQTEDLWNGLPTMLYVKTVT
;
A
#
# COMPACT_ATOMS: atom_id res chain seq x y z
N MET A 1 -2.28 -28.35 -18.09
CA MET A 1 -3.09 -27.13 -17.87
C MET A 1 -2.43 -26.29 -16.78
N PRO A 2 -2.14 -25.02 -17.07
CA PRO A 2 -1.65 -24.16 -16.00
C PRO A 2 -2.75 -24.01 -14.94
N THR A 3 -2.40 -24.26 -13.70
CA THR A 3 -3.29 -24.02 -12.55
C THR A 3 -3.47 -22.52 -12.41
N THR A 4 -4.70 -22.02 -12.52
CA THR A 4 -5.00 -20.62 -12.25
C THR A 4 -4.82 -20.38 -10.75
N GLN A 5 -3.84 -19.55 -10.38
CA GLN A 5 -3.67 -19.16 -8.98
C GLN A 5 -4.84 -18.26 -8.56
N MET A 6 -5.53 -18.65 -7.50
CA MET A 6 -6.66 -17.88 -6.99
C MET A 6 -6.19 -16.91 -5.93
N LEU A 7 -6.39 -15.63 -6.22
CA LEU A 7 -6.15 -14.55 -5.26
C LEU A 7 -7.39 -14.34 -4.39
N SER A 8 -7.20 -14.29 -3.09
CA SER A 8 -8.23 -13.96 -2.11
C SER A 8 -7.78 -12.75 -1.29
N ILE A 9 -8.60 -11.72 -1.22
CA ILE A 9 -8.34 -10.55 -0.38
C ILE A 9 -9.14 -10.71 0.92
N GLN A 10 -8.46 -10.68 2.04
CA GLN A 10 -9.05 -10.93 3.36
C GLN A 10 -8.57 -9.90 4.39
N PRO A 11 -9.34 -9.66 5.45
CA PRO A 11 -8.85 -8.86 6.58
C PRO A 11 -7.59 -9.49 7.17
N PHE A 12 -6.67 -8.61 7.57
CA PHE A 12 -5.44 -9.03 8.24
C PHE A 12 -5.76 -9.77 9.53
N GLN A 13 -5.01 -10.83 9.81
CA GLN A 13 -5.01 -11.54 11.07
C GLN A 13 -3.59 -11.57 11.64
N ASN A 14 -3.48 -11.71 12.96
CA ASN A 14 -2.18 -11.70 13.62
C ASN A 14 -1.22 -12.77 13.08
N SER A 15 -1.75 -13.91 12.64
CA SER A 15 -0.96 -14.99 12.02
C SER A 15 -0.29 -14.57 10.71
N HIS A 16 -0.74 -13.49 10.07
CA HIS A 16 -0.17 -12.98 8.82
C HIS A 16 1.02 -12.05 9.04
N ARG A 17 1.26 -11.58 10.27
CA ARG A 17 2.19 -10.48 10.55
C ARG A 17 3.63 -10.77 10.12
N THR A 18 4.13 -11.96 10.45
CA THR A 18 5.50 -12.34 10.11
C THR A 18 5.73 -12.32 8.60
N ARG A 19 4.79 -12.87 7.84
CA ARG A 19 4.91 -12.88 6.38
C ARG A 19 4.82 -11.47 5.79
N CYS A 20 3.96 -10.62 6.35
CA CYS A 20 3.89 -9.21 5.93
C CYS A 20 5.22 -8.49 6.18
N PHE A 21 5.84 -8.71 7.35
CA PHE A 21 7.16 -8.15 7.62
C PHE A 21 8.17 -8.62 6.58
N ASP A 22 8.18 -9.90 6.23
CA ASP A 22 9.09 -10.46 5.22
C ASP A 22 8.88 -9.80 3.85
N ILE A 23 7.63 -9.51 3.47
CA ILE A 23 7.34 -8.83 2.21
C ILE A 23 7.89 -7.40 2.24
N PHE A 24 7.71 -6.67 3.33
CA PHE A 24 8.32 -5.34 3.46
C PHE A 24 9.84 -5.41 3.36
N ALA A 25 10.46 -6.41 3.98
CA ALA A 25 11.91 -6.61 3.93
C ALA A 25 12.42 -6.94 2.52
N GLU A 26 11.65 -7.66 1.72
CA GLU A 26 11.98 -7.91 0.31
C GLU A 26 12.12 -6.60 -0.49
N LEU A 27 11.45 -5.55 -0.05
CA LEU A 27 11.38 -4.26 -0.73
C LEU A 27 12.22 -3.19 -0.02
N ASP A 28 13.37 -3.55 0.54
CA ASP A 28 14.24 -2.63 1.29
C ASP A 28 14.54 -1.34 0.54
N GLY A 29 14.70 -1.40 -0.77
CA GLY A 29 14.92 -0.22 -1.60
C GLY A 29 13.74 0.76 -1.61
N TRP A 30 12.53 0.30 -1.23
CA TRP A 30 11.32 1.13 -1.15
C TRP A 30 11.03 1.63 0.25
N PHE A 31 11.34 0.82 1.29
CA PHE A 31 10.94 1.12 2.68
C PHE A 31 12.10 1.58 3.55
N GLY A 32 13.33 1.37 3.13
CA GLY A 32 14.54 2.01 3.64
C GLY A 32 15.23 1.34 4.81
N SER A 33 14.53 0.82 5.81
CA SER A 33 15.19 0.27 7.01
C SER A 33 14.37 -0.82 7.68
N GLU A 34 15.07 -1.68 8.44
CA GLU A 34 14.43 -2.72 9.28
C GLU A 34 13.50 -2.10 10.34
N GLU A 35 13.91 -0.97 10.93
CA GLU A 35 13.11 -0.24 11.90
C GLU A 35 11.77 0.19 11.30
N LEU A 36 11.79 0.74 10.11
CA LEU A 36 10.58 1.17 9.40
C LEU A 36 9.72 -0.03 9.00
N ASN A 37 10.34 -1.12 8.58
CA ASN A 37 9.62 -2.36 8.27
C ASN A 37 8.90 -2.91 9.50
N ASN A 38 9.53 -2.84 10.68
CA ASN A 38 8.90 -3.22 11.94
C ASN A 38 7.70 -2.33 12.26
N GLU A 39 7.83 -1.02 12.09
CA GLU A 39 6.72 -0.09 12.32
C GLU A 39 5.53 -0.39 11.42
N TYR A 40 5.78 -0.64 10.14
CA TYR A 40 4.71 -1.01 9.22
C TYR A 40 4.03 -2.32 9.62
N ALA A 41 4.81 -3.32 10.02
CA ALA A 41 4.26 -4.61 10.42
C ALA A 41 3.47 -4.51 11.74
N GLU A 42 3.95 -3.72 12.70
CA GLU A 42 3.28 -3.52 13.98
C GLU A 42 1.96 -2.76 13.85
N GLN A 43 1.87 -1.85 12.89
CA GLN A 43 0.68 -1.03 12.66
C GLN A 43 -0.48 -1.85 12.07
N LEU A 44 -0.21 -3.00 11.47
CA LEU A 44 -1.24 -3.83 10.85
C LEU A 44 -2.25 -4.33 11.89
N CYS A 45 -3.52 -4.24 11.54
CA CYS A 45 -4.61 -4.81 12.36
C CYS A 45 -5.82 -5.16 11.49
N GLU A 46 -6.71 -5.99 12.01
CA GLU A 46 -7.89 -6.45 11.28
C GLU A 46 -8.77 -5.30 10.79
N ALA A 47 -8.90 -4.25 11.59
CA ALA A 47 -9.82 -3.14 11.30
C ALA A 47 -9.35 -2.23 10.15
N ASN A 48 -8.05 -2.21 9.85
CA ASN A 48 -7.49 -1.27 8.88
C ASN A 48 -6.58 -1.89 7.83
N SER A 49 -6.39 -3.21 7.86
CA SER A 49 -5.42 -3.86 6.98
C SER A 49 -6.03 -5.06 6.27
N LEU A 50 -5.60 -5.26 5.02
CA LEU A 50 -6.04 -6.36 4.18
C LEU A 50 -4.81 -7.11 3.66
N VAL A 51 -4.95 -8.40 3.49
CA VAL A 51 -3.90 -9.24 2.88
C VAL A 51 -4.43 -9.91 1.62
N GLY A 52 -3.54 -10.10 0.66
CA GLY A 52 -3.80 -10.90 -0.53
C GLY A 52 -3.16 -12.26 -0.39
N LEU A 53 -3.97 -13.30 -0.46
CA LEU A 53 -3.53 -14.70 -0.34
C LEU A 53 -3.55 -15.36 -1.71
N ILE A 54 -2.46 -16.04 -2.05
CA ILE A 54 -2.40 -16.94 -3.21
C ILE A 54 -2.05 -18.32 -2.68
N ASP A 55 -2.90 -19.30 -2.94
CA ASP A 55 -2.73 -20.67 -2.43
C ASP A 55 -2.51 -20.69 -0.91
N ASN A 56 -3.28 -19.86 -0.18
CA ASN A 56 -3.23 -19.69 1.28
C ASN A 56 -1.95 -19.03 1.81
N ASN A 57 -1.07 -18.52 0.95
CA ASN A 57 0.12 -17.80 1.36
C ASN A 57 -0.10 -16.29 1.16
N VAL A 58 0.29 -15.49 2.16
CA VAL A 58 0.24 -14.03 2.03
C VAL A 58 1.28 -13.59 1.00
N GLU A 59 0.82 -12.93 -0.05
CA GLU A 59 1.67 -12.40 -1.13
C GLU A 59 1.49 -10.89 -1.33
N GLY A 60 0.61 -10.27 -0.56
CA GLY A 60 0.43 -8.82 -0.59
C GLY A 60 -0.26 -8.32 0.66
N VAL A 61 -0.07 -7.03 0.95
CA VAL A 61 -0.64 -6.37 2.13
C VAL A 61 -0.89 -4.90 1.82
N ILE A 62 -1.97 -4.37 2.39
CA ILE A 62 -2.27 -2.94 2.37
C ILE A 62 -2.84 -2.54 3.73
N SER A 63 -2.43 -1.37 4.24
CA SER A 63 -2.98 -0.83 5.48
C SER A 63 -3.39 0.62 5.31
N LEU A 64 -4.41 1.01 6.07
CA LEU A 64 -4.97 2.36 6.05
C LEU A 64 -4.76 3.03 7.40
N LEU A 65 -4.56 4.35 7.38
CA LEU A 65 -4.73 5.24 8.53
C LEU A 65 -5.92 6.15 8.24
N TYR A 66 -6.73 6.40 9.25
CA TYR A 66 -7.88 7.29 9.08
C TYR A 66 -7.55 8.64 9.72
N HIS A 67 -7.78 9.71 8.96
CA HIS A 67 -7.61 11.09 9.40
C HIS A 67 -8.98 11.75 9.46
N TYR A 68 -9.37 12.19 10.67
CA TYR A 68 -10.72 12.68 10.91
C TYR A 68 -11.74 11.62 10.48
N ASP A 69 -12.94 12.04 10.09
CA ASP A 69 -13.97 11.13 9.60
C ASP A 69 -14.04 11.09 8.07
N THR A 70 -13.10 11.74 7.39
CA THR A 70 -13.23 12.01 5.95
C THR A 70 -12.19 11.35 5.07
N THR A 71 -11.03 11.00 5.60
CA THR A 71 -9.88 10.61 4.78
C THR A 71 -9.27 9.30 5.24
N ALA A 72 -9.04 8.39 4.30
CA ALA A 72 -8.24 7.20 4.51
C ALA A 72 -6.91 7.37 3.80
N GLU A 73 -5.82 7.26 4.53
CA GLU A 73 -4.46 7.27 3.97
C GLU A 73 -4.00 5.85 3.76
N ILE A 74 -3.46 5.54 2.58
CA ILE A 74 -2.74 4.29 2.36
C ILE A 74 -1.39 4.45 3.07
N TYR A 75 -1.27 3.81 4.24
CA TYR A 75 -0.08 3.92 5.08
C TYR A 75 1.04 3.02 4.59
N SER A 76 0.72 1.79 4.21
CA SER A 76 1.67 0.86 3.62
C SER A 76 0.96 -0.03 2.60
N MET A 77 1.68 -0.38 1.54
CA MET A 77 1.23 -1.35 0.57
C MET A 77 2.45 -2.05 -0.03
N ALA A 78 2.42 -3.37 -0.09
CA ALA A 78 3.51 -4.15 -0.66
C ALA A 78 2.97 -5.43 -1.26
N VAL A 79 3.59 -5.86 -2.36
CA VAL A 79 3.35 -7.14 -3.01
C VAL A 79 4.70 -7.85 -3.11
N SER A 80 4.73 -9.15 -2.82
CA SER A 80 5.97 -9.93 -2.90
C SER A 80 6.58 -9.84 -4.31
N LEU A 81 7.91 -9.81 -4.39
CA LEU A 81 8.62 -9.65 -5.67
C LEU A 81 8.21 -10.71 -6.70
N ALA A 82 7.99 -11.93 -6.25
CA ALA A 82 7.60 -13.04 -7.12
C ALA A 82 6.23 -12.82 -7.79
N HIS A 83 5.42 -11.92 -7.26
CA HIS A 83 4.05 -11.67 -7.73
C HIS A 83 3.82 -10.24 -8.23
N HIS A 84 4.88 -9.50 -8.53
CA HIS A 84 4.76 -8.17 -9.15
C HIS A 84 4.15 -8.30 -10.56
N HIS A 85 3.47 -7.24 -11.00
CA HIS A 85 2.85 -7.12 -12.33
C HIS A 85 1.74 -8.16 -12.62
N GLN A 86 1.09 -8.69 -11.58
CA GLN A 86 -0.01 -9.65 -11.71
C GLN A 86 -1.36 -9.07 -11.27
N GLY A 87 -1.44 -7.75 -11.04
CA GLY A 87 -2.69 -7.09 -10.67
C GLY A 87 -3.06 -7.19 -9.20
N ILE A 88 -2.20 -7.76 -8.36
CA ILE A 88 -2.49 -7.91 -6.92
C ILE A 88 -2.61 -6.56 -6.24
N GLY A 89 -1.70 -5.62 -6.55
CA GLY A 89 -1.75 -4.27 -5.99
C GLY A 89 -3.06 -3.56 -6.30
N THR A 90 -3.55 -3.68 -7.52
CA THR A 90 -4.83 -3.09 -7.93
C THR A 90 -5.99 -3.71 -7.14
N GLN A 91 -5.99 -5.01 -6.93
CA GLN A 91 -7.05 -5.68 -6.17
C GLN A 91 -7.01 -5.32 -4.69
N LEU A 92 -5.82 -5.21 -4.10
CA LEU A 92 -5.65 -4.73 -2.72
C LEU A 92 -6.18 -3.30 -2.58
N LEU A 93 -5.81 -2.44 -3.50
CA LEU A 93 -6.22 -1.04 -3.46
C LEU A 93 -7.73 -0.88 -3.65
N THR A 94 -8.32 -1.66 -4.56
CA THR A 94 -9.77 -1.68 -4.76
C THR A 94 -10.50 -2.12 -3.49
N ALA A 95 -10.01 -3.15 -2.82
CA ALA A 95 -10.60 -3.63 -1.56
C ALA A 95 -10.44 -2.61 -0.44
N ALA A 96 -9.29 -1.91 -0.38
CA ALA A 96 -9.05 -0.85 0.59
C ALA A 96 -9.97 0.35 0.35
N GLU A 97 -10.20 0.72 -0.91
CA GLU A 97 -11.16 1.78 -1.24
C GLU A 97 -12.58 1.41 -0.81
N ALA A 98 -12.98 0.15 -1.00
CA ALA A 98 -14.27 -0.34 -0.52
C ALA A 98 -14.38 -0.26 1.00
N LEU A 99 -13.29 -0.55 1.71
CA LEU A 99 -13.24 -0.40 3.17
C LEU A 99 -13.41 1.06 3.59
N ALA A 100 -12.72 1.98 2.92
CA ALA A 100 -12.84 3.41 3.17
C ALA A 100 -14.27 3.91 2.88
N LYS A 101 -14.89 3.41 1.82
CA LYS A 101 -16.28 3.74 1.47
C LYS A 101 -17.25 3.30 2.54
N ARG A 102 -17.09 2.09 3.10
CA ARG A 102 -17.93 1.60 4.20
C ARG A 102 -17.82 2.46 5.46
N ARG A 103 -16.68 3.13 5.64
CA ARG A 103 -16.47 4.09 6.73
C ARG A 103 -16.88 5.52 6.38
N HIS A 104 -17.50 5.71 5.23
CA HIS A 104 -17.97 7.02 4.75
C HIS A 104 -16.85 8.04 4.52
N CYS A 105 -15.63 7.57 4.23
CA CYS A 105 -14.54 8.46 3.84
C CYS A 105 -14.83 9.07 2.47
N SER A 106 -14.48 10.34 2.31
CA SER A 106 -14.62 11.06 1.04
C SER A 106 -13.37 10.93 0.17
N PHE A 107 -12.20 10.77 0.81
CA PHE A 107 -10.91 10.80 0.12
C PHE A 107 -10.03 9.63 0.48
N LEU A 108 -9.27 9.17 -0.50
CA LEU A 108 -8.06 8.38 -0.31
C LEU A 108 -6.86 9.29 -0.52
N HIS A 109 -5.81 9.06 0.27
CA HIS A 109 -4.56 9.80 0.20
C HIS A 109 -3.39 8.82 0.27
N VAL A 110 -2.30 9.13 -0.42
CA VAL A 110 -1.06 8.37 -0.32
C VAL A 110 0.15 9.29 -0.49
N LYS A 111 1.22 8.98 0.23
CA LYS A 111 2.51 9.66 0.11
C LYS A 111 3.49 8.73 -0.58
N THR A 112 4.25 9.25 -1.52
CA THR A 112 5.34 8.52 -2.18
C THR A 112 6.56 9.41 -2.26
N LEU A 113 7.74 8.83 -2.54
CA LEU A 113 8.88 9.66 -2.91
C LEU A 113 8.55 10.45 -4.19
N GLY A 114 8.91 11.73 -4.17
CA GLY A 114 8.66 12.64 -5.29
C GLY A 114 9.52 12.39 -6.50
N ASP A 115 9.15 13.03 -7.63
CA ASP A 115 9.77 12.82 -8.94
C ASP A 115 11.12 13.50 -9.12
N THR A 116 11.54 14.34 -8.17
CA THR A 116 12.88 14.97 -8.21
C THR A 116 13.99 14.02 -7.75
N LEU A 117 13.65 12.86 -7.17
CA LEU A 117 14.60 11.80 -6.83
C LEU A 117 14.53 10.69 -7.88
N PRO A 118 15.66 10.37 -8.57
CA PRO A 118 15.65 9.29 -9.55
C PRO A 118 15.69 7.94 -8.85
N HIS A 119 14.53 7.35 -8.60
CA HIS A 119 14.37 6.02 -8.05
C HIS A 119 13.40 5.23 -8.92
N PRO A 120 13.88 4.25 -9.72
CA PRO A 120 13.02 3.53 -10.67
C PRO A 120 11.81 2.84 -10.03
N GLY A 121 11.99 2.29 -8.82
CA GLY A 121 10.90 1.66 -8.09
C GLY A 121 9.77 2.64 -7.78
N TYR A 122 10.10 3.84 -7.33
CA TYR A 122 9.09 4.87 -7.03
C TYR A 122 8.47 5.48 -8.27
N GLN A 123 9.19 5.52 -9.39
CA GLN A 123 8.60 5.92 -10.66
C GLN A 123 7.45 4.98 -11.04
N ASN A 124 7.65 3.68 -10.90
CA ASN A 124 6.61 2.68 -11.14
C ASN A 124 5.46 2.82 -10.14
N THR A 125 5.77 3.10 -8.88
CA THR A 125 4.79 3.30 -7.83
C THR A 125 3.91 4.52 -8.14
N ARG A 126 4.50 5.64 -8.54
CA ARG A 126 3.73 6.83 -8.92
C ARG A 126 2.83 6.54 -10.12
N ALA A 127 3.36 5.86 -11.15
CA ALA A 127 2.57 5.49 -12.32
C ALA A 127 1.40 4.57 -11.94
N PHE A 128 1.60 3.66 -11.01
CA PHE A 128 0.55 2.79 -10.51
C PHE A 128 -0.59 3.58 -9.87
N TYR A 129 -0.28 4.51 -8.96
CA TYR A 129 -1.30 5.32 -8.31
C TYR A 129 -2.02 6.23 -9.30
N GLU A 130 -1.29 6.85 -10.23
CA GLU A 130 -1.89 7.71 -11.25
C GLU A 130 -2.83 6.92 -12.18
N SER A 131 -2.43 5.70 -12.56
CA SER A 131 -3.28 4.81 -13.37
C SER A 131 -4.55 4.39 -12.64
N TYR A 132 -4.49 4.25 -11.34
CA TYR A 132 -5.66 3.90 -10.53
C TYR A 132 -6.65 5.07 -10.40
N GLY A 133 -6.20 6.29 -10.57
CA GLY A 133 -7.04 7.48 -10.50
C GLY A 133 -6.62 8.52 -9.48
N PHE A 134 -5.48 8.31 -8.82
CA PHE A 134 -4.93 9.32 -7.92
C PHE A 134 -4.39 10.50 -8.72
N ARG A 135 -4.50 11.68 -8.14
CA ARG A 135 -3.96 12.91 -8.70
C ARG A 135 -2.97 13.55 -7.75
N LYS A 136 -1.95 14.18 -8.31
CA LYS A 136 -0.95 14.93 -7.54
C LYS A 136 -1.64 16.07 -6.82
N LEU A 137 -1.46 16.16 -5.51
CA LEU A 137 -1.94 17.29 -4.72
C LEU A 137 -0.85 18.33 -4.57
N PHE A 138 0.30 17.96 -4.04
CA PHE A 138 1.50 18.79 -4.01
C PHE A 138 2.71 17.95 -3.60
N GLN A 139 3.91 18.53 -3.75
CA GLN A 139 5.17 17.92 -3.32
C GLN A 139 5.82 18.81 -2.29
N THR A 140 6.43 18.21 -1.25
CA THR A 140 7.11 18.92 -0.16
C THR A 140 8.34 18.17 0.29
N GLU A 141 9.30 18.90 0.88
CA GLU A 141 10.49 18.32 1.51
C GLU A 141 10.41 18.34 3.04
N ASP A 142 9.24 18.70 3.60
CA ASP A 142 9.05 18.94 5.03
C ASP A 142 8.57 17.71 5.81
N LEU A 143 8.28 16.59 5.16
CA LEU A 143 7.67 15.43 5.80
C LEU A 143 8.66 14.29 6.10
N TRP A 144 9.63 14.04 5.23
CA TRP A 144 10.55 12.90 5.32
C TRP A 144 12.01 13.35 5.31
N ASN A 145 12.41 14.08 6.35
CA ASN A 145 13.82 14.48 6.57
C ASN A 145 14.47 15.12 5.34
N GLY A 146 13.77 16.02 4.66
CA GLY A 146 14.28 16.72 3.47
C GLY A 146 14.14 15.92 2.17
N LEU A 147 13.60 14.72 2.21
CA LEU A 147 13.31 13.97 1.00
C LEU A 147 12.06 14.52 0.30
N PRO A 148 12.08 14.62 -1.04
CA PRO A 148 10.88 15.05 -1.76
C PRO A 148 9.76 14.03 -1.58
N THR A 149 8.62 14.49 -1.11
CA THR A 149 7.44 13.67 -0.85
C THR A 149 6.29 14.17 -1.71
N MET A 150 5.76 13.31 -2.57
CA MET A 150 4.59 13.59 -3.39
C MET A 150 3.34 13.13 -2.66
N LEU A 151 2.39 14.02 -2.49
CA LEU A 151 1.08 13.71 -1.92
C LEU A 151 0.07 13.52 -3.04
N TYR A 152 -0.60 12.38 -3.03
CA TYR A 152 -1.65 12.03 -3.98
C TYR A 152 -2.99 11.99 -3.30
N VAL A 153 -4.04 12.33 -4.01
CA VAL A 153 -5.42 12.27 -3.52
C VAL A 153 -6.34 11.68 -4.58
N LYS A 154 -7.36 10.97 -4.11
CA LYS A 154 -8.43 10.44 -4.96
C LYS A 154 -9.74 10.54 -4.18
N THR A 155 -10.82 10.91 -4.87
CA THR A 155 -12.16 10.79 -4.26
C THR A 155 -12.55 9.32 -4.18
N VAL A 156 -13.17 8.94 -3.06
CA VAL A 156 -13.69 7.58 -2.86
C VAL A 156 -14.93 7.39 -3.72
N THR A 157 -14.95 6.32 -4.50
CA THR A 157 -16.07 6.02 -5.40
C THR A 157 -16.63 4.61 -5.23
#